data_57e49443ae17b92782ba737b2ab860e9
#
_entry.id   57e49443ae17b92782ba737b2ab860e9
#
_cell.length_a   1.000
_cell.length_b   1.000
_cell.length_c   1.000
_cell.angle_alpha   90.00
_cell.angle_beta   90.00
_cell.angle_gamma   90.00
#
_symmetry.space_group_name_H-M   'P 1'
#
loop_
_entity.id
_entity.type
_entity.pdbx_description
1 polymer ?
#
loop_
_entity_poly.entity_id
_entity_poly.type
_entity_poly.pdbx_seq_one_letter_code
_entity_poly.pdbx_strand_id
1 'polypeptide(L)'
;DSIYDGGTFSVTPFREDGYVDYIRFRDPRVISFFSIYNEMFKSYTVTHTINDIGFTGVGDTAIRVQKFENYFAYDDGTPEAGYGLSVANSKAAIQFQLNTKDTLRRIQMYFNPTLTSANEQYFYLMVWKSIEPEEVLYKKRFKVTFTEGLYNFHTFDLDTSIVLANEFYIGFLQTGSENLNVGFDYALDSREYLFYNIGVGWNPTIFSGSLMMRPLFGEVMPTGVEDLKPLK
;
A
#
# COMPACT_ATOMS: atom_id res chain seq x y z
N ASP A 1 -21.57 12.17 11.79
CA ASP A 1 -21.01 10.98 12.45
C ASP A 1 -21.99 9.83 12.31
N SER A 2 -21.51 8.66 11.95
CA SER A 2 -22.32 7.44 11.90
C SER A 2 -21.87 6.50 13.01
N ILE A 3 -22.82 5.94 13.75
CA ILE A 3 -22.56 4.98 14.81
C ILE A 3 -23.05 3.61 14.35
N TYR A 4 -22.20 2.60 14.47
CA TYR A 4 -22.52 1.22 14.17
C TYR A 4 -22.47 0.41 15.47
N ASP A 5 -23.56 -0.27 15.80
CA ASP A 5 -23.61 -1.16 16.96
C ASP A 5 -23.13 -2.56 16.57
N GLY A 6 -22.02 -2.99 17.16
CA GLY A 6 -21.45 -4.31 16.95
C GLY A 6 -22.17 -5.46 17.67
N GLY A 7 -23.13 -5.11 18.53
CA GLY A 7 -23.86 -6.08 19.36
C GLY A 7 -23.08 -6.52 20.60
N THR A 8 -23.73 -7.36 21.40
CA THR A 8 -23.17 -7.91 22.64
C THR A 8 -22.83 -9.38 22.45
N PHE A 9 -21.66 -9.81 22.94
CA PHE A 9 -21.22 -11.20 22.90
C PHE A 9 -20.49 -11.55 24.21
N SER A 10 -20.50 -12.83 24.55
CA SER A 10 -19.77 -13.36 25.70
C SER A 10 -18.36 -13.75 25.30
N VAL A 11 -17.39 -13.35 26.08
CA VAL A 11 -15.99 -13.72 25.92
C VAL A 11 -15.62 -14.72 27.01
N THR A 12 -15.06 -15.86 26.60
CA THR A 12 -14.50 -16.84 27.54
C THR A 12 -13.22 -16.32 28.20
N PRO A 13 -12.94 -16.69 29.46
CA PRO A 13 -11.71 -16.29 30.13
C PRO A 13 -10.47 -16.72 29.31
N PHE A 14 -9.53 -15.84 29.14
CA PHE A 14 -8.30 -16.05 28.36
C PHE A 14 -7.55 -17.34 28.69
N ARG A 15 -7.63 -17.82 29.92
CA ARG A 15 -6.91 -19.02 30.39
C ARG A 15 -7.60 -20.33 30.03
N GLU A 16 -8.85 -20.32 29.61
CA GLU A 16 -9.62 -21.54 29.37
C GLU A 16 -9.58 -21.99 27.92
N ASP A 17 -9.64 -21.06 26.95
CA ASP A 17 -9.77 -21.40 25.52
C ASP A 17 -8.77 -20.73 24.57
N GLY A 18 -7.82 -19.93 25.09
CA GLY A 18 -6.93 -19.17 24.23
C GLY A 18 -7.64 -18.02 23.50
N TYR A 19 -7.32 -17.79 22.26
CA TYR A 19 -7.97 -16.77 21.44
C TYR A 19 -9.29 -17.30 20.87
N VAL A 20 -10.39 -16.66 21.25
CA VAL A 20 -11.65 -16.82 20.54
C VAL A 20 -11.61 -15.95 19.29
N ASP A 21 -11.85 -16.52 18.14
CA ASP A 21 -12.04 -15.75 16.93
C ASP A 21 -13.20 -14.77 17.14
N TYR A 22 -12.88 -13.49 17.09
CA TYR A 22 -13.89 -12.45 17.25
C TYR A 22 -14.97 -12.65 16.20
N ILE A 23 -16.20 -12.75 16.67
CA ILE A 23 -17.35 -12.65 15.80
C ILE A 23 -17.31 -11.26 15.20
N ARG A 24 -16.76 -11.18 14.00
CA ARG A 24 -16.86 -9.98 13.18
C ARG A 24 -18.32 -9.58 13.17
N PHE A 25 -18.59 -8.31 13.33
CA PHE A 25 -19.95 -7.75 13.32
C PHE A 25 -20.98 -8.72 12.74
N ARG A 26 -21.92 -9.17 13.56
CA ARG A 26 -22.91 -10.19 13.20
C ARG A 26 -23.73 -9.86 11.95
N ASP A 27 -23.71 -8.61 11.58
CA ASP A 27 -24.30 -8.07 10.38
C ASP A 27 -23.15 -7.63 9.45
N PRO A 28 -23.08 -8.12 8.21
CA PRO A 28 -22.07 -7.69 7.23
C PRO A 28 -22.33 -6.26 6.76
N ARG A 29 -22.50 -5.34 7.68
CA ARG A 29 -22.62 -3.92 7.36
C ARG A 29 -21.28 -3.45 6.86
N VAL A 30 -21.23 -3.24 5.58
CA VAL A 30 -20.14 -2.53 4.97
C VAL A 30 -20.12 -1.12 5.56
N ILE A 31 -19.04 -0.76 6.25
CA ILE A 31 -18.81 0.62 6.64
C ILE A 31 -18.65 1.41 5.34
N SER A 32 -19.67 2.24 5.05
CA SER A 32 -19.62 3.05 3.85
C SER A 32 -19.04 4.42 4.17
N PHE A 33 -17.97 4.77 3.48
CA PHE A 33 -17.40 6.11 3.51
C PHE A 33 -18.04 6.94 2.39
N PHE A 34 -18.74 8.00 2.77
CA PHE A 34 -19.39 8.87 1.79
C PHE A 34 -18.51 10.07 1.49
N SER A 35 -18.13 10.21 0.23
CA SER A 35 -17.58 11.46 -0.32
C SER A 35 -18.70 12.19 -1.05
N ILE A 36 -18.98 13.41 -0.65
CA ILE A 36 -20.11 14.20 -1.21
C ILE A 36 -19.65 15.07 -2.39
N TYR A 37 -18.34 15.26 -2.60
CA TYR A 37 -17.78 16.16 -3.63
C TYR A 37 -16.46 15.65 -4.18
N ASN A 38 -15.98 16.30 -5.25
CA ASN A 38 -14.66 16.10 -5.87
C ASN A 38 -13.52 16.58 -4.93
N GLU A 39 -13.43 15.99 -3.75
CA GLU A 39 -12.32 16.22 -2.84
C GLU A 39 -11.13 15.36 -3.29
N MET A 40 -9.96 15.98 -3.41
CA MET A 40 -8.73 15.28 -3.83
C MET A 40 -8.21 14.32 -2.74
N PHE A 41 -8.62 14.53 -1.51
CA PHE A 41 -8.32 13.67 -0.37
C PHE A 41 -9.45 13.72 0.66
N LYS A 42 -9.61 12.63 1.41
CA LYS A 42 -10.56 12.55 2.51
C LYS A 42 -9.99 11.71 3.64
N SER A 43 -10.23 12.13 4.85
CA SER A 43 -9.81 11.42 6.05
C SER A 43 -11.01 11.13 6.94
N TYR A 44 -11.08 9.90 7.44
CA TYR A 44 -12.12 9.46 8.37
C TYR A 44 -11.46 8.89 9.62
N THR A 45 -11.92 9.33 10.77
CA THR A 45 -11.52 8.72 12.03
C THR A 45 -12.53 7.63 12.39
N VAL A 46 -12.04 6.40 12.49
CA VAL A 46 -12.83 5.24 12.92
C VAL A 46 -12.46 4.95 14.37
N THR A 47 -13.45 5.03 15.25
CA THR A 47 -13.28 4.74 16.67
C THR A 47 -14.01 3.44 16.97
N HIS A 48 -13.28 2.44 17.45
CA HIS A 48 -13.82 1.19 17.96
C HIS A 48 -13.83 1.25 19.47
N THR A 49 -14.99 1.09 20.08
CA THR A 49 -15.14 1.07 21.53
C THR A 49 -15.72 -0.27 21.97
N ILE A 50 -15.06 -0.92 22.91
CA ILE A 50 -15.54 -2.12 23.57
C ILE A 50 -15.87 -1.75 25.00
N ASN A 51 -17.13 -1.94 25.40
CA ASN A 51 -17.59 -1.71 26.75
C ASN A 51 -17.82 -3.06 27.43
N ASP A 52 -17.21 -3.28 28.57
CA ASP A 52 -17.50 -4.45 29.41
C ASP A 52 -18.80 -4.23 30.19
N ILE A 53 -19.74 -5.16 30.00
CA ILE A 53 -21.01 -5.14 30.75
C ILE A 53 -20.79 -5.82 32.10
N GLY A 54 -20.44 -5.06 33.08
CA GLY A 54 -20.22 -5.56 34.46
C GLY A 54 -19.06 -4.90 35.18
N PHE A 55 -18.19 -4.21 34.45
CA PHE A 55 -17.13 -3.39 35.01
C PHE A 55 -17.41 -1.91 34.71
N THR A 56 -17.77 -1.16 35.70
CA THR A 56 -17.94 0.29 35.56
C THR A 56 -16.56 0.94 35.44
N GLY A 57 -16.21 1.36 34.24
CA GLY A 57 -15.15 2.32 34.00
C GLY A 57 -13.94 1.91 33.16
N VAL A 58 -13.91 0.73 32.58
CA VAL A 58 -12.82 0.33 31.67
C VAL A 58 -13.41 -0.07 30.33
N GLY A 59 -13.41 0.85 29.40
CA GLY A 59 -13.68 0.56 28.00
C GLY A 59 -12.37 0.68 27.22
N ASP A 60 -12.07 -0.30 26.38
CA ASP A 60 -10.97 -0.17 25.45
C ASP A 60 -11.44 0.56 24.19
N THR A 61 -10.66 1.55 23.79
CA THR A 61 -10.92 2.33 22.59
C THR A 61 -9.72 2.27 21.67
N ALA A 62 -9.94 1.76 20.46
CA ALA A 62 -8.98 1.80 19.38
C ALA A 62 -9.41 2.86 18.36
N ILE A 63 -8.50 3.75 18.02
CA ILE A 63 -8.73 4.80 17.02
C ILE A 63 -7.86 4.52 15.81
N ARG A 64 -8.49 4.49 14.64
CA ARG A 64 -7.79 4.38 13.36
C ARG A 64 -8.23 5.49 12.43
N VAL A 65 -7.28 6.10 11.73
CA VAL A 65 -7.56 7.09 10.70
C VAL A 65 -7.47 6.42 9.34
N GLN A 66 -8.60 6.37 8.63
CA GLN A 66 -8.62 5.93 7.24
C GLN A 66 -8.46 7.15 6.35
N LYS A 67 -7.41 7.16 5.54
CA LYS A 67 -7.14 8.23 4.57
C LYS A 67 -7.41 7.72 3.16
N PHE A 68 -8.06 8.58 2.36
CA PHE A 68 -8.19 8.41 0.92
C PHE A 68 -7.45 9.59 0.29
N GLU A 69 -6.41 9.29 -0.43
CA GLU A 69 -5.52 10.26 -1.06
C GLU A 69 -5.43 9.93 -2.56
N ASN A 70 -4.57 10.63 -3.27
CA ASN A 70 -4.38 10.44 -4.71
C ASN A 70 -3.47 9.26 -5.08
N TYR A 71 -3.32 8.27 -4.20
CA TYR A 71 -2.54 7.08 -4.45
C TYR A 71 -3.32 5.81 -4.10
N PHE A 72 -2.88 4.70 -4.67
CA PHE A 72 -3.32 3.37 -4.28
C PHE A 72 -2.19 2.66 -3.54
N ALA A 73 -2.54 1.87 -2.54
CA ALA A 73 -1.60 1.07 -1.77
C ALA A 73 -2.24 -0.26 -1.35
N TYR A 74 -1.44 -1.31 -1.34
CA TYR A 74 -1.77 -2.58 -0.70
C TYR A 74 -1.06 -2.73 0.65
N ASP A 75 -0.02 -1.93 0.88
CA ASP A 75 0.74 -1.89 2.13
C ASP A 75 0.12 -0.94 3.16
N ASP A 76 0.42 -1.13 4.44
CA ASP A 76 -0.02 -0.25 5.54
C ASP A 76 0.97 0.90 5.82
N GLY A 77 2.10 0.94 5.12
CA GLY A 77 3.13 1.97 5.26
C GLY A 77 4.30 1.57 6.15
N THR A 78 4.28 0.39 6.77
CA THR A 78 5.36 -0.14 7.62
C THR A 78 5.99 -1.37 6.98
N PRO A 79 7.32 -1.41 6.76
CA PRO A 79 8.01 -2.57 6.21
C PRO A 79 8.45 -3.52 7.31
N GLU A 80 8.10 -4.80 7.23
CA GLU A 80 8.66 -5.86 8.07
C GLU A 80 9.85 -6.54 7.37
N ALA A 81 9.90 -6.47 6.05
CA ALA A 81 10.95 -7.12 5.26
C ALA A 81 11.36 -6.29 4.04
N GLY A 82 12.27 -6.84 3.25
CA GLY A 82 12.64 -6.33 1.94
C GLY A 82 12.39 -7.39 0.86
N TYR A 83 11.84 -6.96 -0.25
CA TYR A 83 11.61 -7.77 -1.44
C TYR A 83 12.68 -7.48 -2.50
N GLY A 84 13.24 -8.51 -3.06
CA GLY A 84 14.22 -8.38 -4.13
C GLY A 84 14.37 -9.67 -4.93
N LEU A 85 15.00 -9.53 -6.07
CA LEU A 85 15.26 -10.63 -7.00
C LEU A 85 16.76 -10.85 -7.10
N SER A 86 17.19 -12.10 -7.13
CA SER A 86 18.63 -12.48 -7.15
C SER A 86 19.19 -12.74 -8.56
N VAL A 87 18.39 -12.47 -9.58
CA VAL A 87 18.79 -12.70 -10.99
C VAL A 87 18.87 -11.36 -11.72
N ALA A 88 19.94 -11.12 -12.44
CA ALA A 88 20.09 -9.93 -13.26
C ALA A 88 19.02 -9.86 -14.36
N ASN A 89 18.55 -8.65 -14.65
CA ASN A 89 17.48 -8.36 -15.62
C ASN A 89 16.11 -8.94 -15.24
N SER A 90 15.93 -9.32 -13.98
CA SER A 90 14.63 -9.73 -13.47
C SER A 90 13.70 -8.54 -13.25
N LYS A 91 12.41 -8.81 -13.27
CA LYS A 91 11.33 -7.81 -13.12
C LYS A 91 10.40 -8.22 -12.00
N ALA A 92 9.88 -7.23 -11.28
CA ALA A 92 8.73 -7.39 -10.40
C ALA A 92 7.65 -6.39 -10.82
N ALA A 93 6.39 -6.80 -10.73
CA ALA A 93 5.25 -5.98 -11.10
C ALA A 93 4.10 -6.21 -10.13
N ILE A 94 3.48 -5.12 -9.70
CA ILE A 94 2.26 -5.15 -8.88
C ILE A 94 1.09 -4.61 -9.68
N GLN A 95 -0.01 -5.34 -9.66
CA GLN A 95 -1.24 -5.06 -10.39
C GLN A 95 -2.13 -4.11 -9.61
N PHE A 96 -2.70 -3.14 -10.31
CA PHE A 96 -3.74 -2.26 -9.78
C PHE A 96 -4.93 -2.21 -10.73
N GLN A 97 -6.10 -1.90 -10.16
CA GLN A 97 -7.35 -1.74 -10.90
C GLN A 97 -7.91 -0.34 -10.68
N LEU A 98 -8.16 0.39 -11.76
CA LEU A 98 -8.86 1.67 -11.73
C LEU A 98 -10.36 1.47 -12.06
N ASN A 99 -11.22 2.10 -11.27
CA ASN A 99 -12.66 2.14 -11.54
C ASN A 99 -13.01 3.18 -12.61
N THR A 100 -12.18 4.22 -12.74
CA THR A 100 -12.33 5.30 -13.71
C THR A 100 -10.97 5.64 -14.32
N LYS A 101 -10.99 6.19 -15.53
CA LYS A 101 -9.78 6.67 -16.20
C LYS A 101 -9.12 7.79 -15.41
N ASP A 102 -7.82 7.68 -15.17
CA ASP A 102 -7.03 8.68 -14.45
C ASP A 102 -5.61 8.81 -15.03
N THR A 103 -4.85 9.79 -14.57
CA THR A 103 -3.52 10.11 -15.06
C THR A 103 -2.47 9.82 -13.99
N LEU A 104 -1.66 8.78 -14.22
CA LEU A 104 -0.49 8.46 -13.40
C LEU A 104 0.63 9.48 -13.65
N ARG A 105 1.17 10.08 -12.60
CA ARG A 105 2.21 11.11 -12.67
C ARG A 105 3.46 10.75 -11.89
N ARG A 106 3.32 9.98 -10.82
CA ARG A 106 4.42 9.63 -9.93
C ARG A 106 4.25 8.21 -9.40
N ILE A 107 5.35 7.64 -8.95
CA ILE A 107 5.35 6.38 -8.23
C ILE A 107 6.18 6.55 -6.96
N GLN A 108 5.63 6.17 -5.82
CA GLN A 108 6.36 6.07 -4.58
C GLN A 108 6.88 4.65 -4.38
N MET A 109 8.11 4.55 -3.89
CA MET A 109 8.73 3.29 -3.49
C MET A 109 9.43 3.48 -2.15
N TYR A 110 9.32 2.50 -1.30
CA TYR A 110 10.13 2.41 -0.10
C TYR A 110 11.27 1.43 -0.34
N PHE A 111 12.52 1.85 -0.11
CA PHE A 111 13.69 0.98 -0.12
C PHE A 111 14.14 0.73 1.31
N ASN A 112 14.19 -0.53 1.71
CA ASN A 112 14.62 -0.90 3.03
C ASN A 112 16.16 -0.72 3.15
N PRO A 113 16.65 0.16 4.04
CA PRO A 113 18.08 0.49 4.12
C PRO A 113 18.95 -0.57 4.79
N THR A 114 18.39 -1.71 5.16
CA THR A 114 19.14 -2.80 5.82
C THR A 114 20.23 -3.42 4.93
N LEU A 115 20.11 -3.28 3.60
CA LEU A 115 21.14 -3.68 2.64
C LEU A 115 21.83 -2.44 2.08
N THR A 116 22.94 -2.04 2.66
CA THR A 116 23.68 -0.82 2.27
C THR A 116 24.20 -0.84 0.84
N SER A 117 24.47 -2.01 0.26
CA SER A 117 24.89 -2.17 -1.13
C SER A 117 23.81 -1.73 -2.14
N ALA A 118 22.54 -1.75 -1.76
CA ALA A 118 21.45 -1.34 -2.63
C ALA A 118 21.51 0.15 -3.00
N ASN A 119 22.07 1.00 -2.13
CA ASN A 119 22.09 2.47 -2.32
C ASN A 119 22.85 2.93 -3.58
N GLU A 120 23.78 2.13 -4.08
CA GLU A 120 24.56 2.47 -5.30
C GLU A 120 23.95 1.87 -6.57
N GLN A 121 22.86 1.13 -6.46
CA GLN A 121 22.28 0.42 -7.58
C GLN A 121 21.36 1.29 -8.43
N TYR A 122 21.26 0.92 -9.68
CA TYR A 122 20.31 1.47 -10.62
C TYR A 122 19.30 0.41 -11.02
N PHE A 123 18.10 0.85 -11.26
CA PHE A 123 16.98 0.03 -11.75
C PHE A 123 16.19 0.80 -12.80
N TYR A 124 15.33 0.11 -13.53
CA TYR A 124 14.33 0.77 -14.36
C TYR A 124 12.99 0.71 -13.66
N LEU A 125 12.41 1.88 -13.38
CA LEU A 125 11.02 2.01 -12.99
C LEU A 125 10.16 1.77 -14.22
N MET A 126 9.14 0.94 -14.10
CA MET A 126 8.35 0.51 -15.22
C MET A 126 6.86 0.60 -14.94
N VAL A 127 6.09 0.87 -15.99
CA VAL A 127 4.63 0.78 -16.01
C VAL A 127 4.24 -0.06 -17.21
N TRP A 128 3.35 -1.00 -17.00
CA TRP A 128 2.81 -1.84 -18.06
C TRP A 128 1.28 -1.70 -18.11
N LYS A 129 0.74 -1.80 -19.32
CA LYS A 129 -0.69 -1.99 -19.54
C LYS A 129 -1.07 -3.46 -19.35
N SER A 130 -0.18 -4.36 -19.74
CA SER A 130 -0.31 -5.80 -19.57
C SER A 130 1.08 -6.40 -19.38
N ILE A 131 1.18 -7.46 -18.58
CA ILE A 131 2.39 -8.24 -18.46
C ILE A 131 2.38 -9.50 -19.34
N GLU A 132 1.20 -9.94 -19.81
CA GLU A 132 1.07 -11.10 -20.68
C GLU A 132 -0.08 -10.93 -21.69
N PRO A 133 0.19 -10.59 -22.98
CA PRO A 133 1.50 -10.24 -23.54
C PRO A 133 2.04 -8.93 -22.94
N GLU A 134 3.37 -8.83 -22.85
CA GLU A 134 4.01 -7.68 -22.22
C GLU A 134 3.84 -6.41 -23.07
N GLU A 135 3.11 -5.42 -22.53
CA GLU A 135 2.90 -4.10 -23.14
C GLU A 135 3.41 -3.01 -22.21
N VAL A 136 4.62 -2.50 -22.48
CA VAL A 136 5.31 -1.50 -21.65
C VAL A 136 4.83 -0.10 -22.04
N LEU A 137 4.31 0.66 -21.07
CA LEU A 137 3.91 2.07 -21.24
C LEU A 137 5.01 3.04 -20.82
N TYR A 138 5.84 2.64 -19.86
CA TYR A 138 6.91 3.49 -19.33
C TYR A 138 8.10 2.64 -18.88
N LYS A 139 9.30 3.15 -19.16
CA LYS A 139 10.55 2.57 -18.68
C LYS A 139 11.60 3.66 -18.57
N LYS A 140 12.07 3.96 -17.37
CA LYS A 140 13.14 4.93 -17.13
C LYS A 140 14.05 4.48 -16.02
N ARG A 141 15.35 4.75 -16.21
CA ARG A 141 16.41 4.40 -15.26
C ARG A 141 16.45 5.38 -14.11
N PHE A 142 16.45 4.86 -12.88
CA PHE A 142 16.61 5.62 -11.65
C PHE A 142 17.70 4.97 -10.78
N LYS A 143 18.22 5.72 -9.82
CA LYS A 143 19.08 5.22 -8.77
C LYS A 143 18.20 4.89 -7.55
N VAL A 144 18.54 3.83 -6.82
CA VAL A 144 17.94 3.54 -5.51
C VAL A 144 18.21 4.73 -4.59
N THR A 145 17.19 5.24 -3.94
CA THR A 145 17.29 6.40 -3.06
C THR A 145 16.64 6.06 -1.73
N PHE A 146 17.45 6.02 -0.67
CA PHE A 146 16.95 5.93 0.68
C PHE A 146 16.45 7.29 1.15
N THR A 147 15.34 7.29 1.86
CA THR A 147 14.78 8.49 2.48
C THR A 147 15.20 8.58 3.93
N GLU A 148 15.37 9.80 4.43
CA GLU A 148 15.60 10.03 5.85
C GLU A 148 14.30 9.81 6.65
N GLY A 149 14.43 9.36 7.90
CA GLY A 149 13.32 9.08 8.79
C GLY A 149 12.75 7.67 8.63
N LEU A 150 11.79 7.34 9.51
CA LEU A 150 11.14 6.03 9.52
C LEU A 150 10.01 6.00 8.49
N TYR A 151 9.99 4.94 7.68
CA TYR A 151 8.88 4.60 6.78
C TYR A 151 8.54 5.66 5.73
N ASN A 152 9.52 6.49 5.35
CA ASN A 152 9.33 7.49 4.32
C ASN A 152 9.58 6.91 2.93
N PHE A 153 8.60 7.08 2.05
CA PHE A 153 8.72 6.68 0.65
C PHE A 153 9.50 7.70 -0.16
N HIS A 154 10.32 7.23 -1.08
CA HIS A 154 10.87 8.08 -2.13
C HIS A 154 9.87 8.20 -3.29
N THR A 155 9.68 9.43 -3.77
CA THR A 155 8.76 9.72 -4.89
C THR A 155 9.56 9.91 -6.17
N PHE A 156 9.25 9.11 -7.17
CA PHE A 156 9.80 9.23 -8.53
C PHE A 156 8.79 9.96 -9.43
N ASP A 157 9.19 11.13 -9.92
CA ASP A 157 8.41 11.85 -10.92
C ASP A 157 8.58 11.21 -12.30
N LEU A 158 7.46 10.93 -12.95
CA LEU A 158 7.46 10.48 -14.34
C LEU A 158 7.66 11.70 -15.24
N ASP A 159 8.53 11.58 -16.24
CA ASP A 159 8.80 12.65 -17.22
C ASP A 159 7.68 12.78 -18.26
N THR A 160 6.72 11.88 -18.22
CA THR A 160 5.51 11.91 -19.02
C THR A 160 4.31 11.48 -18.20
N SER A 161 3.15 12.07 -18.45
CA SER A 161 1.90 11.66 -17.83
C SER A 161 1.33 10.46 -18.56
N ILE A 162 0.93 9.42 -17.84
CA ILE A 162 0.40 8.19 -18.40
C ILE A 162 -1.08 8.09 -18.06
N VAL A 163 -1.91 8.15 -19.08
CA VAL A 163 -3.36 7.96 -18.90
C VAL A 163 -3.66 6.48 -18.83
N LEU A 164 -4.21 6.05 -17.70
CA LEU A 164 -4.56 4.67 -17.41
C LEU A 164 -6.06 4.48 -17.22
N ALA A 165 -6.53 3.29 -17.52
CA ALA A 165 -7.90 2.85 -17.27
C ALA A 165 -7.90 1.34 -17.05
N ASN A 166 -8.82 0.85 -16.22
CA ASN A 166 -8.92 -0.57 -15.87
C ASN A 166 -7.65 -1.10 -15.17
N GLU A 167 -7.20 -2.26 -15.57
CA GLU A 167 -6.01 -2.93 -15.03
C GLU A 167 -4.73 -2.33 -15.60
N PHE A 168 -3.73 -2.20 -14.74
CA PHE A 168 -2.37 -1.80 -15.10
C PHE A 168 -1.39 -2.33 -14.06
N TYR A 169 -0.09 -2.27 -14.39
CA TYR A 169 0.97 -2.73 -13.50
C TYR A 169 2.02 -1.65 -13.33
N ILE A 170 2.54 -1.50 -12.12
CA ILE A 170 3.76 -0.75 -11.85
C ILE A 170 4.81 -1.69 -11.27
N GLY A 171 6.07 -1.37 -11.46
CA GLY A 171 7.13 -2.21 -10.91
C GLY A 171 8.50 -1.77 -11.35
N PHE A 172 9.44 -2.71 -11.30
CA PHE A 172 10.82 -2.44 -11.65
C PHE A 172 11.47 -3.56 -12.44
N LEU A 173 12.52 -3.19 -13.19
CA LEU A 173 13.49 -4.11 -13.74
C LEU A 173 14.82 -3.87 -13.03
N GLN A 174 15.29 -4.88 -12.35
CA GLN A 174 16.59 -4.91 -11.68
C GLN A 174 17.69 -5.26 -12.67
N THR A 175 18.73 -4.43 -12.80
CA THR A 175 19.80 -4.63 -13.79
C THR A 175 20.88 -5.60 -13.35
N GLY A 176 21.16 -5.62 -12.05
CA GLY A 176 22.15 -6.52 -11.43
C GLY A 176 21.49 -7.73 -10.75
N SER A 177 22.32 -8.57 -10.16
CA SER A 177 21.89 -9.73 -9.36
C SER A 177 21.68 -9.39 -7.88
N GLU A 178 22.05 -8.20 -7.44
CA GLU A 178 21.87 -7.77 -6.06
C GLU A 178 20.46 -7.22 -5.83
N ASN A 179 19.85 -7.60 -4.73
CA ASN A 179 18.50 -7.19 -4.38
C ASN A 179 18.37 -5.67 -4.24
N LEU A 180 17.35 -5.08 -4.85
CA LEU A 180 17.01 -3.69 -4.62
C LEU A 180 16.43 -3.44 -3.22
N ASN A 181 16.01 -4.48 -2.54
CA ASN A 181 15.48 -4.45 -1.19
C ASN A 181 14.29 -3.47 -1.04
N VAL A 182 13.34 -3.54 -1.97
CA VAL A 182 12.10 -2.78 -1.88
C VAL A 182 11.32 -3.23 -0.65
N GLY A 183 10.73 -2.31 0.10
CA GLY A 183 9.97 -2.65 1.30
C GLY A 183 8.87 -3.66 1.03
N PHE A 184 8.66 -4.52 2.00
CA PHE A 184 7.66 -5.57 1.96
C PHE A 184 6.93 -5.65 3.29
N ASP A 185 5.62 -5.49 3.24
CA ASP A 185 4.71 -5.48 4.38
C ASP A 185 4.05 -6.86 4.53
N TYR A 186 4.19 -7.49 5.70
CA TYR A 186 3.56 -8.76 6.02
C TYR A 186 2.19 -8.62 6.69
N ALA A 187 1.79 -7.42 7.10
CA ALA A 187 0.52 -7.19 7.77
C ALA A 187 -0.68 -7.35 6.83
N LEU A 188 -0.47 -7.04 5.54
CA LEU A 188 -1.49 -7.16 4.50
C LEU A 188 -1.00 -8.10 3.39
N ASP A 189 -1.79 -9.12 3.08
CA ASP A 189 -1.44 -10.09 2.04
C ASP A 189 -2.10 -9.72 0.71
N SER A 190 -1.31 -9.18 -0.21
CA SER A 190 -1.70 -8.86 -1.58
C SER A 190 -0.90 -9.64 -2.63
N ARG A 191 -0.33 -10.79 -2.26
CA ARG A 191 0.51 -11.60 -3.16
C ARG A 191 -0.18 -11.99 -4.47
N GLU A 192 -1.49 -12.07 -4.51
CA GLU A 192 -2.25 -12.37 -5.74
C GLU A 192 -2.08 -11.29 -6.82
N TYR A 193 -1.69 -10.06 -6.42
CA TYR A 193 -1.42 -8.94 -7.32
C TYR A 193 0.06 -8.73 -7.59
N LEU A 194 0.96 -9.52 -7.00
CA LEU A 194 2.40 -9.37 -7.14
C LEU A 194 3.00 -10.48 -8.01
N PHE A 195 3.66 -10.07 -9.09
CA PHE A 195 4.26 -10.94 -10.09
C PHE A 195 5.76 -10.69 -10.23
N TYR A 196 6.51 -11.73 -10.59
CA TYR A 196 7.92 -11.61 -10.92
C TYR A 196 8.26 -12.34 -12.21
N ASN A 197 9.34 -11.90 -12.88
CA ASN A 197 9.89 -12.54 -14.06
C ASN A 197 11.42 -12.58 -13.96
N ILE A 198 11.98 -13.77 -13.90
CA ILE A 198 13.42 -14.03 -13.83
C ILE A 198 14.00 -14.52 -15.18
N GLY A 199 13.31 -14.21 -16.29
CA GLY A 199 13.73 -14.59 -17.65
C GLY A 199 12.96 -15.76 -18.26
N VAL A 200 12.03 -16.37 -17.51
CA VAL A 200 11.24 -17.56 -17.97
C VAL A 200 9.73 -17.28 -18.02
N GLY A 201 9.34 -16.03 -18.10
CA GLY A 201 7.94 -15.60 -18.06
C GLY A 201 7.52 -15.04 -16.70
N TRP A 202 6.32 -14.49 -16.65
CA TRP A 202 5.74 -13.94 -15.43
C TRP A 202 5.11 -15.02 -14.55
N ASN A 203 5.37 -14.94 -13.26
CA ASN A 203 4.84 -15.87 -12.27
C ASN A 203 4.32 -15.06 -11.06
N PRO A 204 3.23 -15.49 -10.42
CA PRO A 204 2.81 -14.89 -9.16
C PRO A 204 3.85 -15.18 -8.06
N THR A 205 4.00 -14.23 -7.13
CA THR A 205 4.90 -14.45 -5.98
C THR A 205 4.34 -15.51 -5.03
N ILE A 206 5.24 -16.23 -4.39
CA ILE A 206 4.87 -17.19 -3.33
C ILE A 206 4.87 -16.55 -1.93
N PHE A 207 5.41 -15.33 -1.81
CA PHE A 207 5.54 -14.65 -0.53
C PHE A 207 4.23 -13.95 -0.15
N SER A 208 3.71 -14.27 1.02
CA SER A 208 2.58 -13.54 1.63
C SER A 208 3.02 -12.16 2.03
N GLY A 209 2.33 -11.14 1.53
CA GLY A 209 2.62 -9.75 1.86
C GLY A 209 2.35 -8.79 0.70
N SER A 210 2.74 -7.55 0.89
CA SER A 210 2.50 -6.45 -0.03
C SER A 210 3.79 -5.71 -0.38
N LEU A 211 4.04 -5.50 -1.66
CA LEU A 211 5.19 -4.73 -2.13
C LEU A 211 4.92 -3.22 -1.92
N MET A 212 5.84 -2.53 -1.27
CA MET A 212 5.70 -1.12 -0.93
C MET A 212 6.00 -0.21 -2.14
N MET A 213 5.09 -0.24 -3.10
CA MET A 213 5.07 0.61 -4.29
C MET A 213 3.68 1.16 -4.50
N ARG A 214 3.57 2.47 -4.70
CA ARG A 214 2.31 3.19 -4.75
C ARG A 214 2.22 4.07 -6.00
N PRO A 215 1.25 3.89 -6.89
CA PRO A 215 0.99 4.81 -7.99
C PRO A 215 0.26 6.06 -7.49
N LEU A 216 0.70 7.25 -7.92
CA LEU A 216 0.10 8.53 -7.58
C LEU A 216 -0.53 9.16 -8.82
N PHE A 217 -1.80 9.54 -8.67
CA PHE A 217 -2.65 10.04 -9.73
C PHE A 217 -3.01 11.52 -9.55
N GLY A 218 -3.67 12.10 -10.55
CA GLY A 218 -4.19 13.45 -10.50
C GLY A 218 -3.13 14.54 -10.60
N GLU A 219 -3.50 15.76 -10.19
CA GLU A 219 -2.58 16.89 -10.20
C GLU A 219 -1.54 16.77 -9.09
N VAL A 220 -0.38 17.41 -9.30
CA VAL A 220 0.69 17.49 -8.30
C VAL A 220 0.16 18.22 -7.07
N MET A 221 0.01 17.52 -5.97
CA MET A 221 -0.26 18.17 -4.69
C MET A 221 0.91 19.14 -4.42
N PRO A 222 0.66 20.40 -4.07
CA PRO A 222 1.73 21.28 -3.66
C PRO A 222 2.46 20.64 -2.47
N THR A 223 3.77 20.45 -2.61
CA THR A 223 4.67 20.02 -1.53
C THR A 223 4.78 21.13 -0.51
N GLY A 224 3.84 21.21 0.40
CA GLY A 224 3.76 22.23 1.41
C GLY A 224 2.43 22.13 2.12
N VAL A 225 2.21 21.04 2.85
CA VAL A 225 1.20 21.08 3.92
C VAL A 225 1.88 21.74 5.11
N GLU A 226 2.04 23.05 5.02
CA GLU A 226 2.08 23.87 6.20
C GLU A 226 0.69 23.81 6.83
N ASP A 227 0.62 23.16 7.98
CA ASP A 227 -0.38 23.28 9.03
C ASP A 227 -1.79 23.71 8.56
N LEU A 228 -2.63 22.72 8.30
CA LEU A 228 -4.08 22.95 8.36
C LEU A 228 -4.41 23.34 9.80
N LYS A 229 -4.41 24.67 10.07
CA LYS A 229 -4.99 25.18 11.30
C LYS A 229 -6.41 24.72 11.38
N PRO A 230 -6.84 24.16 12.53
CA PRO A 230 -8.25 23.81 12.71
C PRO A 230 -9.10 25.06 12.52
N LEU A 231 -10.06 24.99 11.64
CA LEU A 231 -11.11 26.01 11.51
C LEU A 231 -11.83 26.13 12.86
N LYS A 232 -11.85 27.35 13.37
CA LYS A 232 -12.55 27.70 14.62
C LYS A 232 -14.06 27.53 14.50
#